data_e993eda93d95a4d7d476ce7f78c9ae42
#
_entry.id   e993eda93d95a4d7d476ce7f78c9ae42
#
_cell.length_a   1.000
_cell.length_b   1.000
_cell.length_c   1.000
_cell.angle_alpha   90.00
_cell.angle_beta   90.00
_cell.angle_gamma   90.00
#
_symmetry.space_group_name_H-M   'P 1'
#
loop_
_entity.id
_entity.type
_entity.pdbx_description
1 polymer ?
#
loop_
_entity_poly.entity_id
_entity_poly.type
_entity_poly.pdbx_seq_one_letter_code
_entity_poly.pdbx_strand_id
1 'polypeptide(L)'
;MKKRERGALSFRVRKVTSLFLAGLLCFSMPAMAYAAETNGEEQAEAQPSEAVMGDKPVDGDALAIGTEEADAAEFGGAVSVRPEIQSEDAGAENAAGGAEDSDDVVPDERERSLLAEGSSFRYEYADGSFAVDAWVIVDGARYYFGADGLAVAGRQKIEGIWYFFDDECRMQTGWVTWKNGTKSFFDWDGRALTGWRSFNGVKYYFDPSTAMSLRWSQKLDGRWYYFDSDSKMVKGWVTWKNGTKSFFDWDGRALTGWRSFNGGKYYFDPSTAMSLRWSQKLDGRWYYFDSASRMTKGIVTWKDGTKSYYDSRGRETGGWVQSDGAWYYFDWSDGKAVRWHQKIDGHWYYFDSDYQMHTGWLKWDGVQKWSYFYSNGQQAFGTQIIGGYRYVFDSNGETSTKPVTLPAGQLAMWNKAQNYYSNTNYIILVNSRTHKVGVFRGSSYNWEPVWYWDCTTGAPSSPTVKGTFTVGSRGKSFGSGYTCWYWTQFYGNYLFHSVLYQPGSMSHIQDGRLGISASHGCVRLDIECARWIYNNIPRGTRVVSY
;
A
#
# COMPACT_ATOMS: atom_id res chain seq x y z
N MET A 1 42.07 -47.59 -63.22
CA MET A 1 40.99 -48.63 -63.27
C MET A 1 39.96 -48.35 -62.21
N LYS A 2 38.66 -48.30 -62.64
CA LYS A 2 37.40 -48.29 -61.88
C LYS A 2 37.18 -47.08 -60.91
N LYS A 3 36.49 -45.98 -61.26
CA LYS A 3 35.07 -45.69 -61.48
C LYS A 3 34.09 -46.34 -60.49
N ARG A 4 33.39 -45.50 -59.69
CA ARG A 4 31.93 -45.52 -59.41
C ARG A 4 31.66 -44.37 -58.43
N GLU A 5 31.00 -43.33 -58.83
CA GLU A 5 29.56 -42.97 -59.03
C GLU A 5 28.86 -42.58 -57.73
N ARG A 6 28.58 -41.38 -57.63
CA ARG A 6 27.41 -40.49 -57.40
C ARG A 6 26.19 -41.13 -56.72
N GLY A 7 25.71 -40.47 -55.74
CA GLY A 7 24.36 -40.54 -55.21
C GLY A 7 23.91 -39.18 -54.67
N ALA A 8 23.29 -38.39 -55.52
CA ALA A 8 22.64 -37.15 -55.13
C ALA A 8 21.22 -37.46 -54.63
N LEU A 9 20.85 -37.02 -53.46
CA LEU A 9 19.46 -36.97 -53.03
C LEU A 9 18.99 -35.53 -53.10
N SER A 10 18.07 -35.28 -54.04
CA SER A 10 17.33 -34.04 -54.19
C SER A 10 16.15 -34.03 -53.21
N PHE A 11 16.03 -33.01 -52.38
CA PHE A 11 14.79 -32.71 -51.69
C PHE A 11 14.05 -31.57 -52.42
N ARG A 12 12.83 -31.91 -52.88
CA ARG A 12 11.89 -31.02 -53.54
C ARG A 12 11.32 -29.99 -52.56
N VAL A 13 11.52 -28.72 -52.92
CA VAL A 13 10.78 -27.59 -52.36
C VAL A 13 9.37 -27.56 -52.99
N ARG A 14 8.34 -27.69 -52.17
CA ARG A 14 6.97 -27.35 -52.55
C ARG A 14 6.71 -25.87 -52.23
N LYS A 15 6.60 -25.07 -53.25
CA LYS A 15 5.99 -23.74 -53.21
C LYS A 15 4.49 -23.90 -52.99
N VAL A 16 3.95 -23.27 -51.95
CA VAL A 16 2.50 -23.02 -51.81
C VAL A 16 2.27 -21.53 -52.05
N THR A 17 1.59 -21.26 -53.12
CA THR A 17 1.14 -19.94 -53.53
C THR A 17 -0.11 -19.59 -52.74
N SER A 18 -0.11 -18.48 -52.03
CA SER A 18 -1.31 -17.94 -51.38
C SER A 18 -2.04 -16.99 -52.31
N LEU A 19 -3.28 -17.34 -52.64
CA LEU A 19 -4.24 -16.44 -53.27
C LEU A 19 -4.90 -15.57 -52.19
N PHE A 20 -4.89 -14.27 -52.38
CA PHE A 20 -5.72 -13.31 -51.68
C PHE A 20 -7.17 -13.42 -52.19
N LEU A 21 -8.12 -13.64 -51.29
CA LEU A 21 -9.53 -13.34 -51.54
C LEU A 21 -10.07 -12.56 -50.35
N ALA A 22 -10.44 -11.32 -50.59
CA ALA A 22 -11.14 -10.46 -49.65
C ALA A 22 -12.59 -10.95 -49.53
N GLY A 23 -13.00 -11.27 -48.29
CA GLY A 23 -14.38 -11.55 -47.95
C GLY A 23 -14.73 -10.91 -46.63
N LEU A 24 -15.48 -9.81 -46.67
CA LEU A 24 -16.09 -9.14 -45.55
C LEU A 24 -17.18 -10.07 -44.97
N LEU A 25 -16.99 -10.60 -43.77
CA LEU A 25 -18.04 -11.19 -42.98
C LEU A 25 -17.94 -10.65 -41.57
N CYS A 26 -18.89 -9.75 -41.24
CA CYS A 26 -19.20 -9.36 -39.86
C CYS A 26 -19.66 -10.59 -39.08
N PHE A 27 -18.83 -11.09 -38.17
CA PHE A 27 -19.30 -11.93 -37.07
C PHE A 27 -19.16 -11.13 -35.78
N SER A 28 -20.31 -10.83 -35.23
CA SER A 28 -20.46 -10.37 -33.85
C SER A 28 -19.93 -11.46 -32.92
N MET A 29 -18.75 -11.26 -32.34
CA MET A 29 -18.32 -12.04 -31.21
C MET A 29 -19.06 -11.55 -29.97
N PRO A 30 -19.62 -12.46 -29.15
CA PRO A 30 -20.12 -12.09 -27.84
C PRO A 30 -18.92 -11.60 -27.02
N ALA A 31 -19.11 -10.51 -26.30
CA ALA A 31 -18.18 -10.03 -25.29
C ALA A 31 -17.98 -11.17 -24.29
N MET A 32 -16.87 -11.88 -24.38
CA MET A 32 -16.37 -12.65 -23.25
C MET A 32 -16.01 -11.62 -22.19
N ALA A 33 -16.85 -11.54 -21.18
CA ALA A 33 -16.49 -10.97 -19.91
C ALA A 33 -15.24 -11.74 -19.44
N TYR A 34 -14.10 -11.11 -19.51
CA TYR A 34 -12.92 -11.55 -18.80
C TYR A 34 -13.27 -11.42 -17.32
N ALA A 35 -13.75 -12.51 -16.72
CA ALA A 35 -13.76 -12.66 -15.29
C ALA A 35 -12.31 -12.53 -14.87
N ALA A 36 -11.96 -11.39 -14.26
CA ALA A 36 -10.75 -11.31 -13.49
C ALA A 36 -10.86 -12.43 -12.45
N GLU A 37 -10.02 -13.44 -12.57
CA GLU A 37 -9.78 -14.36 -11.47
C GLU A 37 -9.25 -13.51 -10.32
N THR A 38 -10.16 -13.06 -9.49
CA THR A 38 -9.84 -12.59 -8.16
C THR A 38 -9.29 -13.80 -7.45
N ASN A 39 -7.99 -13.76 -7.13
CA ASN A 39 -7.36 -14.73 -6.24
C ASN A 39 -8.31 -14.97 -5.09
N GLY A 40 -8.75 -16.21 -4.91
CA GLY A 40 -9.86 -16.69 -4.11
C GLY A 40 -9.94 -16.30 -2.63
N GLU A 41 -9.92 -15.03 -2.36
CA GLU A 41 -10.47 -14.42 -1.17
C GLU A 41 -11.84 -13.91 -1.61
N GLU A 42 -12.87 -14.69 -1.28
CA GLU A 42 -14.27 -14.29 -1.41
C GLU A 42 -14.41 -12.82 -1.06
N GLN A 43 -14.95 -12.05 -2.01
CA GLN A 43 -15.58 -10.79 -1.67
C GLN A 43 -16.77 -11.16 -0.79
N ALA A 44 -16.55 -11.26 0.51
CA ALA A 44 -17.64 -11.35 1.44
C ALA A 44 -18.51 -10.12 1.21
N GLU A 45 -19.76 -10.32 0.83
CA GLU A 45 -20.77 -9.28 0.90
C GLU A 45 -20.60 -8.55 2.22
N ALA A 46 -20.49 -7.22 2.17
CA ALA A 46 -20.21 -6.37 3.32
C ALA A 46 -21.43 -6.30 4.24
N GLN A 47 -21.82 -7.44 4.81
CA GLN A 47 -22.79 -7.47 5.89
C GLN A 47 -22.07 -7.13 7.19
N PRO A 48 -22.55 -6.17 7.97
CA PRO A 48 -21.96 -5.83 9.25
C PRO A 48 -22.11 -7.01 10.21
N SER A 49 -21.01 -7.69 10.45
CA SER A 49 -20.89 -8.61 11.59
C SER A 49 -20.39 -7.84 12.81
N GLU A 50 -20.52 -8.40 13.98
CA GLU A 50 -20.06 -7.81 15.24
C GLU A 50 -18.66 -7.19 15.10
N ALA A 51 -18.49 -5.98 15.65
CA ALA A 51 -17.27 -5.22 15.57
C ALA A 51 -16.49 -5.24 16.89
N VAL A 52 -15.19 -5.21 16.79
CA VAL A 52 -14.27 -5.08 17.93
C VAL A 52 -13.75 -3.65 17.97
N MET A 53 -13.84 -2.99 19.13
CA MET A 53 -13.31 -1.64 19.33
C MET A 53 -11.82 -1.66 19.69
N GLY A 54 -11.04 -0.71 19.16
CA GLY A 54 -9.67 -0.41 19.58
C GLY A 54 -8.58 -0.90 18.65
N ASP A 55 -7.34 -0.45 18.93
CA ASP A 55 -6.13 -0.79 18.18
C ASP A 55 -5.51 -2.15 18.56
N LYS A 56 -6.09 -2.86 19.54
CA LYS A 56 -5.64 -4.19 19.96
C LYS A 56 -6.69 -5.23 19.60
N PRO A 57 -6.30 -6.38 19.02
CA PRO A 57 -7.21 -7.51 18.85
C PRO A 57 -7.64 -8.02 20.22
N VAL A 58 -8.93 -8.08 20.46
CA VAL A 58 -9.49 -8.74 21.65
C VAL A 58 -10.04 -10.07 21.16
N ASP A 59 -9.46 -11.17 21.64
CA ASP A 59 -10.02 -12.50 21.47
C ASP A 59 -11.31 -12.60 22.28
N GLY A 60 -12.42 -12.80 21.59
CA GLY A 60 -13.71 -13.00 22.22
C GLY A 60 -14.72 -13.56 21.22
N ASP A 61 -15.20 -14.77 21.50
CA ASP A 61 -16.28 -15.41 20.75
C ASP A 61 -17.56 -14.58 20.84
N ALA A 62 -18.00 -14.02 19.72
CA ALA A 62 -19.29 -13.36 19.60
C ALA A 62 -20.06 -13.94 18.41
N LEU A 63 -21.19 -14.56 18.72
CA LEU A 63 -22.12 -15.17 17.77
C LEU A 63 -22.80 -14.12 16.89
N ALA A 64 -22.83 -14.37 15.58
CA ALA A 64 -23.60 -13.60 14.62
C ALA A 64 -25.11 -13.76 14.90
N ILE A 65 -25.83 -12.64 15.05
CA ILE A 65 -27.28 -12.66 15.10
C ILE A 65 -27.78 -11.87 13.90
N GLY A 66 -28.54 -12.58 13.04
CA GLY A 66 -29.25 -12.01 11.92
C GLY A 66 -30.35 -11.03 12.37
N THR A 67 -30.79 -10.20 11.43
CA THR A 67 -31.99 -9.38 11.59
C THR A 67 -33.20 -10.30 11.65
N GLU A 68 -33.59 -10.69 12.85
CA GLU A 68 -34.93 -11.27 13.05
C GLU A 68 -35.90 -10.12 13.32
N GLU A 69 -36.99 -10.14 12.56
CA GLU A 69 -38.19 -9.35 12.85
C GLU A 69 -38.61 -9.63 14.29
N ALA A 70 -38.83 -8.61 15.07
CA ALA A 70 -39.22 -8.72 16.45
C ALA A 70 -40.68 -9.20 16.50
N ASP A 71 -40.90 -10.50 16.67
CA ASP A 71 -42.20 -11.05 17.05
C ASP A 71 -42.56 -10.53 18.45
N ALA A 72 -43.75 -9.95 18.53
CA ALA A 72 -44.26 -9.23 19.70
C ALA A 72 -44.71 -10.16 20.86
N ALA A 73 -44.27 -11.41 20.91
CA ALA A 73 -44.93 -12.43 21.76
C ALA A 73 -44.11 -13.04 22.90
N GLU A 74 -42.90 -12.53 23.26
CA GLU A 74 -42.22 -13.06 24.48
C GLU A 74 -41.47 -11.97 25.25
N PHE A 75 -42.21 -11.18 26.04
CA PHE A 75 -41.65 -10.24 27.00
C PHE A 75 -41.82 -10.74 28.46
N GLY A 76 -41.06 -11.72 28.84
CA GLY A 76 -40.97 -12.16 30.21
C GLY A 76 -39.63 -11.76 30.84
N GLY A 77 -39.65 -10.91 31.86
CA GLY A 77 -38.54 -10.63 32.76
C GLY A 77 -37.57 -9.52 32.32
N ALA A 78 -37.89 -8.29 32.64
CA ALA A 78 -36.94 -7.18 32.68
C ALA A 78 -36.23 -7.13 34.03
N VAL A 79 -34.91 -6.86 34.04
CA VAL A 79 -34.13 -6.58 35.24
C VAL A 79 -34.09 -5.08 35.45
N SER A 80 -34.74 -4.57 36.50
CA SER A 80 -34.65 -3.17 36.89
C SER A 80 -33.37 -2.95 37.71
N VAL A 81 -32.47 -2.12 37.22
CA VAL A 81 -31.31 -1.65 37.97
C VAL A 81 -31.62 -0.24 38.47
N ARG A 82 -31.78 -0.09 39.77
CA ARG A 82 -31.85 1.24 40.41
C ARG A 82 -30.50 1.94 40.27
N PRO A 83 -30.41 3.17 39.72
CA PRO A 83 -29.22 3.99 39.87
C PRO A 83 -29.21 4.63 41.25
N GLU A 84 -28.09 4.51 41.97
CA GLU A 84 -27.78 5.43 43.06
C GLU A 84 -27.68 6.85 42.51
N ILE A 85 -28.57 7.71 42.97
CA ILE A 85 -28.57 9.14 42.63
C ILE A 85 -27.50 9.80 43.50
N GLN A 86 -26.33 10.08 42.94
CA GLN A 86 -25.49 11.17 43.41
C GLN A 86 -25.95 12.45 42.69
N SER A 87 -26.52 13.35 43.47
CA SER A 87 -26.94 14.69 43.07
C SER A 87 -25.71 15.56 42.84
N GLU A 88 -25.39 15.92 41.58
CA GLU A 88 -24.64 17.12 41.29
C GLU A 88 -25.32 17.88 40.15
N ASP A 89 -25.51 19.15 40.38
CA ASP A 89 -26.11 20.21 39.67
C ASP A 89 -25.81 20.26 38.15
N ALA A 90 -26.83 20.38 37.32
CA ALA A 90 -26.68 20.94 35.98
C ALA A 90 -27.96 21.73 35.64
N GLY A 91 -27.80 23.04 35.61
CA GLY A 91 -28.82 24.00 35.30
C GLY A 91 -29.57 23.70 34.00
N ALA A 92 -30.86 23.70 34.09
CA ALA A 92 -31.79 23.69 32.95
C ALA A 92 -32.29 25.09 32.74
N GLU A 93 -32.01 25.64 31.54
CA GLU A 93 -32.68 26.83 31.07
C GLU A 93 -34.14 26.53 30.69
N ASN A 94 -35.00 27.42 31.14
CA ASN A 94 -36.42 27.46 31.04
C ASN A 94 -36.97 27.48 29.60
N ALA A 95 -38.01 26.71 29.36
CA ALA A 95 -39.11 27.15 28.50
C ALA A 95 -40.40 26.97 29.31
N ALA A 96 -40.88 28.08 29.79
CA ALA A 96 -42.18 28.18 30.43
C ALA A 96 -43.29 28.09 29.37
N GLY A 97 -44.24 27.22 29.60
CA GLY A 97 -45.52 27.15 28.93
C GLY A 97 -46.53 26.68 29.95
N GLY A 98 -47.24 27.63 30.50
CA GLY A 98 -48.27 27.41 31.52
C GLY A 98 -49.43 26.60 30.95
N ALA A 99 -49.95 25.72 31.76
CA ALA A 99 -51.36 25.31 31.74
C ALA A 99 -51.83 25.24 33.18
N GLU A 100 -52.79 26.03 33.38
CA GLU A 100 -53.49 26.24 34.66
C GLU A 100 -54.26 25.00 35.10
N ASP A 101 -54.27 24.84 36.41
CA ASP A 101 -55.34 24.39 37.26
C ASP A 101 -56.23 23.25 36.76
N SER A 102 -56.04 22.09 37.38
CA SER A 102 -57.13 21.17 37.60
C SER A 102 -57.14 20.81 39.07
N ASP A 103 -58.21 21.21 39.72
CA ASP A 103 -58.62 20.97 41.08
C ASP A 103 -58.02 19.72 41.72
N ASP A 104 -57.09 19.89 42.68
CA ASP A 104 -56.78 18.92 43.73
C ASP A 104 -58.00 18.76 44.63
N VAL A 105 -58.91 17.90 44.22
CA VAL A 105 -59.88 17.34 45.16
C VAL A 105 -59.11 16.35 46.03
N VAL A 106 -58.82 16.75 47.27
CA VAL A 106 -58.37 15.86 48.36
C VAL A 106 -59.50 14.90 48.63
N PRO A 107 -59.40 13.61 48.34
CA PRO A 107 -60.49 12.67 48.60
C PRO A 107 -60.40 12.18 50.07
N ASP A 108 -61.56 12.11 50.67
CA ASP A 108 -61.91 11.55 51.98
C ASP A 108 -61.24 10.18 52.21
N GLU A 109 -60.55 10.01 53.38
CA GLU A 109 -59.86 8.80 53.81
C GLU A 109 -60.86 7.67 54.18
N ARG A 110 -61.50 7.08 53.17
CA ARG A 110 -62.16 5.78 53.27
C ARG A 110 -61.31 4.75 52.53
N GLU A 111 -61.08 3.58 53.18
CA GLU A 111 -60.21 2.51 52.74
C GLU A 111 -60.31 2.25 51.22
N ARG A 112 -59.34 2.81 50.49
CA ARG A 112 -59.07 2.58 49.08
C ARG A 112 -58.24 1.33 48.97
N SER A 113 -58.68 0.31 48.27
CA SER A 113 -57.94 -0.97 48.27
C SER A 113 -57.64 -1.43 46.85
N LEU A 114 -56.37 -1.85 46.67
CA LEU A 114 -55.99 -2.74 45.57
C LEU A 114 -56.51 -4.14 45.92
N LEU A 115 -57.47 -4.61 45.11
CA LEU A 115 -58.02 -5.96 45.26
C LEU A 115 -57.28 -6.90 44.32
N ALA A 116 -56.65 -7.95 44.89
CA ALA A 116 -55.96 -8.96 44.12
C ALA A 116 -56.95 -9.78 43.28
N GLU A 117 -56.67 -9.92 41.98
CA GLU A 117 -57.42 -10.74 41.06
C GLU A 117 -56.47 -11.57 40.16
N GLY A 118 -56.24 -12.81 40.56
CA GLY A 118 -55.24 -13.66 39.93
C GLY A 118 -53.81 -13.14 40.08
N SER A 119 -53.14 -12.85 38.97
CA SER A 119 -51.79 -12.24 38.94
C SER A 119 -51.83 -10.70 38.74
N SER A 120 -53.00 -10.06 38.86
CA SER A 120 -53.19 -8.63 38.70
C SER A 120 -54.02 -8.03 39.86
N PHE A 121 -54.44 -6.78 39.72
CA PHE A 121 -55.17 -6.04 40.73
C PHE A 121 -56.31 -5.25 40.10
N ARG A 122 -57.43 -5.06 40.85
CA ARG A 122 -58.44 -4.04 40.60
C ARG A 122 -58.31 -2.94 41.64
N TYR A 123 -58.64 -1.73 41.27
CA TYR A 123 -58.74 -0.62 42.22
C TYR A 123 -60.20 -0.18 42.35
N GLU A 124 -60.68 -0.23 43.55
CA GLU A 124 -62.04 0.19 43.91
C GLU A 124 -62.00 1.61 44.50
N TYR A 125 -62.76 2.51 43.89
CA TYR A 125 -62.96 3.88 44.43
C TYR A 125 -63.92 3.84 45.62
N ALA A 126 -63.92 4.92 46.43
CA ALA A 126 -64.78 5.06 47.61
C ALA A 126 -66.31 5.00 47.29
N ASP A 127 -66.72 5.20 46.08
CA ASP A 127 -68.08 5.06 45.63
C ASP A 127 -68.47 3.66 45.15
N GLY A 128 -67.54 2.69 45.23
CA GLY A 128 -67.73 1.31 44.82
C GLY A 128 -67.51 1.06 43.31
N SER A 129 -67.13 2.09 42.53
CA SER A 129 -66.76 1.91 41.15
C SER A 129 -65.34 1.44 40.99
N PHE A 130 -64.99 0.76 39.87
CA PHE A 130 -63.63 0.31 39.58
C PHE A 130 -62.91 1.23 38.60
N ALA A 131 -61.59 1.35 38.74
CA ALA A 131 -60.75 2.05 37.81
C ALA A 131 -60.74 1.32 36.45
N VAL A 132 -61.05 2.00 35.35
CA VAL A 132 -61.07 1.49 34.00
C VAL A 132 -60.46 2.57 33.09
N ASP A 133 -59.48 2.16 32.24
CA ASP A 133 -58.68 3.08 31.39
C ASP A 133 -58.12 4.28 32.19
N ALA A 134 -57.64 4.02 33.43
CA ALA A 134 -57.33 5.06 34.36
C ALA A 134 -55.98 4.85 35.08
N TRP A 135 -55.30 5.97 35.34
CA TRP A 135 -54.11 6.05 36.16
C TRP A 135 -54.50 6.21 37.64
N VAL A 136 -53.88 5.42 38.50
CA VAL A 136 -54.12 5.53 39.94
C VAL A 136 -52.77 5.49 40.67
N ILE A 137 -52.64 6.24 41.75
CA ILE A 137 -51.50 6.24 42.64
C ILE A 137 -51.91 5.57 43.94
N VAL A 138 -51.20 4.50 44.34
CA VAL A 138 -51.41 3.81 45.60
C VAL A 138 -50.03 3.67 46.29
N ASP A 139 -49.92 4.13 47.54
CA ASP A 139 -48.68 4.12 48.31
C ASP A 139 -47.46 4.66 47.56
N GLY A 140 -47.65 5.73 46.76
CA GLY A 140 -46.61 6.36 45.98
C GLY A 140 -46.21 5.61 44.69
N ALA A 141 -46.77 4.44 44.43
CA ALA A 141 -46.60 3.72 43.16
C ALA A 141 -47.74 4.08 42.17
N ARG A 142 -47.40 4.24 40.92
CA ARG A 142 -48.37 4.49 39.82
C ARG A 142 -48.76 3.16 39.16
N TYR A 143 -50.06 3.01 38.95
CA TYR A 143 -50.68 1.86 38.27
C TYR A 143 -51.52 2.39 37.10
N TYR A 144 -51.68 1.60 36.05
CA TYR A 144 -52.67 1.82 35.01
C TYR A 144 -53.62 0.63 34.96
N PHE A 145 -54.89 0.91 34.97
CA PHE A 145 -55.96 -0.08 34.86
C PHE A 145 -56.52 -0.02 33.45
N GLY A 146 -56.47 -1.17 32.74
CA GLY A 146 -56.94 -1.25 31.35
C GLY A 146 -58.48 -1.22 31.21
N ALA A 147 -58.97 -1.39 30.00
CA ALA A 147 -60.41 -1.41 29.68
C ALA A 147 -61.17 -2.56 30.41
N ASP A 148 -60.47 -3.60 30.84
CA ASP A 148 -61.01 -4.70 31.64
C ASP A 148 -61.00 -4.41 33.14
N GLY A 149 -60.51 -3.26 33.53
CA GLY A 149 -60.38 -2.81 34.94
C GLY A 149 -59.26 -3.53 35.69
N LEU A 150 -58.36 -4.26 35.02
CA LEU A 150 -57.20 -4.91 35.62
C LEU A 150 -55.97 -4.03 35.49
N ALA A 151 -55.14 -4.02 36.53
CA ALA A 151 -53.85 -3.38 36.50
C ALA A 151 -52.94 -4.08 35.49
N VAL A 152 -52.32 -3.28 34.62
CA VAL A 152 -51.46 -3.81 33.56
C VAL A 152 -50.06 -4.09 34.07
N ALA A 153 -49.44 -5.16 33.56
CA ALA A 153 -48.03 -5.51 33.79
C ALA A 153 -47.24 -5.51 32.49
N GLY A 154 -45.92 -5.50 32.60
CA GLY A 154 -45.03 -5.55 31.48
C GLY A 154 -45.02 -4.26 30.68
N ARG A 155 -44.74 -4.36 29.39
CA ARG A 155 -44.60 -3.22 28.49
C ARG A 155 -45.93 -2.87 27.83
N GLN A 156 -46.41 -1.66 28.03
CA GLN A 156 -47.72 -1.22 27.59
C GLN A 156 -47.63 0.08 26.74
N LYS A 157 -48.45 0.19 25.73
CA LYS A 157 -48.57 1.41 24.92
C LYS A 157 -49.92 2.10 25.23
N ILE A 158 -49.86 3.13 26.04
CA ILE A 158 -51.02 3.86 26.51
C ILE A 158 -51.03 5.23 25.78
N GLU A 159 -52.08 5.55 25.08
CA GLU A 159 -52.23 6.78 24.26
C GLU A 159 -51.03 7.04 23.31
N GLY A 160 -50.48 5.98 22.75
CA GLY A 160 -49.36 6.10 21.83
C GLY A 160 -47.97 6.17 22.47
N ILE A 161 -47.88 6.23 23.79
CA ILE A 161 -46.62 6.32 24.55
C ILE A 161 -46.35 4.98 25.21
N TRP A 162 -45.10 4.52 25.20
CA TRP A 162 -44.67 3.28 25.84
C TRP A 162 -44.38 3.54 27.33
N TYR A 163 -44.92 2.65 28.19
CA TYR A 163 -44.65 2.53 29.62
C TYR A 163 -44.20 1.13 29.95
N PHE A 164 -43.61 0.97 31.13
CA PHE A 164 -43.25 -0.34 31.66
C PHE A 164 -43.71 -0.49 33.09
N PHE A 165 -44.35 -1.61 33.38
CA PHE A 165 -44.84 -1.97 34.70
C PHE A 165 -44.13 -3.27 35.12
N ASP A 166 -43.74 -3.37 36.39
CA ASP A 166 -43.15 -4.59 36.93
C ASP A 166 -44.19 -5.70 37.10
N ASP A 167 -43.76 -6.83 37.64
CA ASP A 167 -44.63 -8.00 37.83
C ASP A 167 -45.72 -7.72 38.93
N GLU A 168 -45.55 -6.68 39.77
CA GLU A 168 -46.52 -6.17 40.70
C GLU A 168 -47.35 -5.00 40.13
N CYS A 169 -47.37 -4.85 38.79
CA CYS A 169 -48.10 -3.82 38.06
C CYS A 169 -47.71 -2.35 38.38
N ARG A 170 -46.56 -2.12 39.02
CA ARG A 170 -46.09 -0.77 39.37
C ARG A 170 -45.34 -0.17 38.22
N MET A 171 -45.69 1.05 37.84
CA MET A 171 -45.00 1.80 36.79
C MET A 171 -43.51 1.99 37.11
N GLN A 172 -42.66 1.66 36.18
CA GLN A 172 -41.22 1.76 36.32
C GLN A 172 -40.65 3.02 35.63
N THR A 173 -39.58 3.57 36.22
CA THR A 173 -38.79 4.70 35.66
C THR A 173 -37.32 4.33 35.54
N GLY A 174 -36.54 5.11 34.78
CA GLY A 174 -35.12 4.86 34.61
C GLY A 174 -34.80 3.80 33.57
N TRP A 175 -33.65 3.16 33.71
CA TRP A 175 -33.16 2.16 32.75
C TRP A 175 -33.81 0.79 32.93
N VAL A 176 -34.31 0.26 31.84
CA VAL A 176 -34.77 -1.14 31.77
C VAL A 176 -33.95 -1.84 30.70
N THR A 177 -33.36 -2.99 31.03
CA THR A 177 -32.60 -3.84 30.10
C THR A 177 -33.44 -5.06 29.73
N TRP A 178 -33.67 -5.24 28.46
CA TRP A 178 -34.47 -6.35 27.94
C TRP A 178 -33.63 -7.63 27.77
N LYS A 179 -34.28 -8.79 27.69
CA LYS A 179 -33.62 -10.10 27.51
C LYS A 179 -32.70 -10.16 26.29
N ASN A 180 -33.03 -9.46 25.20
CA ASN A 180 -32.21 -9.36 23.98
C ASN A 180 -31.04 -8.39 24.14
N GLY A 181 -30.81 -7.79 25.32
CA GLY A 181 -29.75 -6.85 25.61
C GLY A 181 -29.99 -5.42 25.15
N THR A 182 -31.10 -5.12 24.45
CA THR A 182 -31.52 -3.72 24.21
C THR A 182 -31.97 -3.05 25.48
N LYS A 183 -32.03 -1.74 25.53
CA LYS A 183 -32.41 -0.97 26.71
C LYS A 183 -33.53 0.02 26.35
N SER A 184 -34.38 0.33 27.33
CA SER A 184 -35.27 1.49 27.27
C SER A 184 -34.96 2.40 28.44
N PHE A 185 -35.26 3.67 28.32
CA PHE A 185 -35.21 4.60 29.44
C PHE A 185 -36.57 5.27 29.57
N PHE A 186 -37.14 5.18 30.79
CA PHE A 186 -38.41 5.79 31.13
C PHE A 186 -38.16 7.02 32.01
N ASP A 187 -38.74 8.14 31.62
CA ASP A 187 -38.62 9.41 32.36
C ASP A 187 -39.31 9.33 33.74
N TRP A 188 -39.29 10.44 34.45
CA TRP A 188 -39.92 10.52 35.79
C TRP A 188 -41.44 10.31 35.75
N ASP A 189 -42.09 10.54 34.60
CA ASP A 189 -43.49 10.25 34.34
C ASP A 189 -43.76 8.84 33.86
N GLY A 190 -42.73 8.00 33.77
CA GLY A 190 -42.79 6.64 33.25
C GLY A 190 -42.86 6.55 31.70
N ARG A 191 -42.71 7.67 30.98
CA ARG A 191 -42.79 7.70 29.51
C ARG A 191 -41.48 7.24 28.91
N ALA A 192 -41.51 6.26 28.02
CA ALA A 192 -40.31 5.81 27.33
C ALA A 192 -39.74 6.90 26.41
N LEU A 193 -38.45 7.17 26.53
CA LEU A 193 -37.76 8.09 25.64
C LEU A 193 -37.54 7.47 24.26
N THR A 194 -37.63 8.33 23.23
CA THR A 194 -37.37 7.96 21.83
C THR A 194 -36.39 8.92 21.17
N GLY A 195 -35.80 8.51 20.03
CA GLY A 195 -34.82 9.30 19.29
C GLY A 195 -33.49 9.40 20.02
N TRP A 196 -32.69 10.42 19.65
CA TRP A 196 -31.39 10.68 20.26
C TRP A 196 -31.51 11.16 21.71
N ARG A 197 -30.74 10.52 22.60
CA ARG A 197 -30.63 10.91 24.01
C ARG A 197 -29.19 10.81 24.47
N SER A 198 -28.81 11.64 25.41
CA SER A 198 -27.48 11.61 26.04
C SER A 198 -27.60 11.42 27.53
N PHE A 199 -26.84 10.50 28.07
CA PHE A 199 -26.72 10.23 29.51
C PHE A 199 -25.25 10.21 29.89
N ASN A 200 -24.82 11.07 30.81
CA ASN A 200 -23.43 11.20 31.26
C ASN A 200 -22.44 11.30 30.08
N GLY A 201 -22.75 12.14 29.06
CA GLY A 201 -21.91 12.35 27.88
C GLY A 201 -21.92 11.22 26.83
N VAL A 202 -22.63 10.12 27.10
CA VAL A 202 -22.79 8.99 26.16
C VAL A 202 -24.11 9.13 25.41
N LYS A 203 -24.06 9.03 24.07
CA LYS A 203 -25.27 9.09 23.23
C LYS A 203 -25.86 7.70 23.00
N TYR A 204 -27.17 7.66 22.97
CA TYR A 204 -28.01 6.52 22.64
C TYR A 204 -29.04 6.93 21.60
N TYR A 205 -29.57 5.98 20.86
CA TYR A 205 -30.74 6.19 20.02
C TYR A 205 -31.80 5.16 20.36
N PHE A 206 -32.97 5.64 20.71
CA PHE A 206 -34.15 4.81 20.97
C PHE A 206 -35.07 4.85 19.76
N ASP A 207 -35.39 3.70 19.22
CA ASP A 207 -36.27 3.58 18.06
C ASP A 207 -37.63 4.20 18.33
N PRO A 208 -38.13 5.13 17.48
CA PRO A 208 -39.38 5.81 17.75
C PRO A 208 -40.63 4.92 17.83
N SER A 209 -40.62 3.76 17.17
CA SER A 209 -41.73 2.82 17.15
C SER A 209 -41.75 1.90 18.37
N THR A 210 -40.55 1.47 18.79
CA THR A 210 -40.40 0.49 19.87
C THR A 210 -39.90 1.10 21.18
N ALA A 211 -39.39 2.32 21.21
CA ALA A 211 -38.70 2.94 22.33
C ALA A 211 -37.57 2.07 22.92
N MET A 212 -36.97 1.16 22.11
CA MET A 212 -35.82 0.35 22.48
C MET A 212 -34.56 0.95 21.88
N SER A 213 -33.45 0.84 22.62
CA SER A 213 -32.15 1.31 22.14
C SER A 213 -31.66 0.48 20.97
N LEU A 214 -31.02 1.15 20.01
CA LEU A 214 -30.37 0.47 18.89
C LEU A 214 -29.02 -0.11 19.31
N ARG A 215 -28.62 -1.19 18.64
CA ARG A 215 -27.32 -1.87 18.77
C ARG A 215 -26.77 -2.12 17.38
N TRP A 216 -25.46 -2.31 17.31
CA TRP A 216 -24.72 -2.65 16.09
C TRP A 216 -24.81 -1.54 15.02
N SER A 217 -24.54 -1.86 13.77
CA SER A 217 -24.59 -0.91 12.67
C SER A 217 -26.02 -0.52 12.32
N GLN A 218 -26.29 0.76 12.32
CA GLN A 218 -27.61 1.31 12.00
C GLN A 218 -27.49 2.49 11.03
N LYS A 219 -28.40 2.57 10.07
CA LYS A 219 -28.48 3.71 9.14
C LYS A 219 -29.63 4.62 9.54
N LEU A 220 -29.29 5.79 10.11
CA LEU A 220 -30.24 6.80 10.55
C LEU A 220 -30.08 8.04 9.67
N ASP A 221 -31.16 8.53 9.09
CA ASP A 221 -31.19 9.70 8.20
C ASP A 221 -30.11 9.64 7.09
N GLY A 222 -29.97 8.45 6.49
CA GLY A 222 -29.01 8.20 5.41
C GLY A 222 -27.54 8.05 5.83
N ARG A 223 -27.24 8.11 7.12
CA ARG A 223 -25.88 8.03 7.68
C ARG A 223 -25.72 6.80 8.54
N TRP A 224 -24.56 6.12 8.45
CA TRP A 224 -24.22 4.97 9.27
C TRP A 224 -23.73 5.40 10.64
N TYR A 225 -24.23 4.73 11.67
CA TYR A 225 -23.79 4.79 13.08
C TYR A 225 -23.51 3.40 13.57
N TYR A 226 -22.71 3.28 14.63
CA TYR A 226 -22.49 2.03 15.31
C TYR A 226 -22.75 2.20 16.80
N PHE A 227 -23.50 1.26 17.36
CA PHE A 227 -23.79 1.18 18.78
C PHE A 227 -23.20 -0.13 19.30
N ASP A 228 -22.54 -0.10 20.43
CA ASP A 228 -21.94 -1.29 21.05
C ASP A 228 -22.98 -2.25 21.67
N SER A 229 -22.51 -3.30 22.32
CA SER A 229 -23.36 -4.27 23.03
C SER A 229 -24.20 -3.63 24.13
N ASP A 230 -23.77 -2.50 24.67
CA ASP A 230 -24.48 -1.71 25.69
C ASP A 230 -25.39 -0.64 25.08
N SER A 231 -25.57 -0.63 23.76
CA SER A 231 -26.31 0.37 23.01
C SER A 231 -25.70 1.78 23.04
N LYS A 232 -24.43 1.92 23.43
CA LYS A 232 -23.71 3.20 23.44
C LYS A 232 -23.20 3.53 22.04
N MET A 233 -23.43 4.77 21.59
CA MET A 233 -22.90 5.22 20.31
C MET A 233 -21.37 5.26 20.33
N VAL A 234 -20.76 4.58 19.36
CA VAL A 234 -19.30 4.45 19.22
C VAL A 234 -18.73 5.59 18.37
N LYS A 235 -17.52 6.04 18.73
CA LYS A 235 -16.69 6.99 18.01
C LYS A 235 -15.32 6.39 17.75
N GLY A 236 -14.61 6.86 16.70
CA GLY A 236 -13.29 6.37 16.35
C GLY A 236 -13.32 5.10 15.51
N TRP A 237 -12.27 4.29 15.62
CA TRP A 237 -12.08 3.09 14.82
C TRP A 237 -12.90 1.92 15.32
N VAL A 238 -13.55 1.24 14.40
CA VAL A 238 -14.19 -0.06 14.60
C VAL A 238 -13.60 -1.03 13.59
N THR A 239 -13.11 -2.19 14.05
CA THR A 239 -12.58 -3.25 13.20
C THR A 239 -13.58 -4.41 13.16
N TRP A 240 -13.98 -4.80 11.96
CA TRP A 240 -14.96 -5.85 11.71
C TRP A 240 -14.31 -7.24 11.69
N LYS A 241 -15.08 -8.31 11.88
CA LYS A 241 -14.59 -9.71 11.87
C LYS A 241 -13.84 -10.07 10.58
N ASN A 242 -14.24 -9.53 9.45
CA ASN A 242 -13.56 -9.72 8.16
C ASN A 242 -12.27 -8.89 8.02
N GLY A 243 -11.86 -8.15 9.06
CA GLY A 243 -10.66 -7.32 9.09
C GLY A 243 -10.81 -5.96 8.39
N THR A 244 -11.96 -5.63 7.78
CA THR A 244 -12.25 -4.26 7.33
C THR A 244 -12.46 -3.34 8.54
N LYS A 245 -12.42 -2.04 8.31
CA LYS A 245 -12.56 -1.04 9.38
C LYS A 245 -13.56 0.02 8.99
N SER A 246 -14.21 0.63 9.99
CA SER A 246 -14.95 1.87 9.83
C SER A 246 -14.40 2.91 10.80
N PHE A 247 -14.56 4.17 10.47
CA PHE A 247 -14.21 5.26 11.37
C PHE A 247 -15.43 6.15 11.58
N PHE A 248 -15.80 6.35 12.85
CA PHE A 248 -16.91 7.18 13.26
C PHE A 248 -16.41 8.50 13.83
N ASP A 249 -16.91 9.62 13.31
CA ASP A 249 -16.52 10.97 13.72
C ASP A 249 -17.02 11.31 15.16
N TRP A 250 -16.79 12.55 15.57
CA TRP A 250 -17.22 13.05 16.89
C TRP A 250 -18.73 13.03 17.10
N ASP A 251 -19.52 13.07 16.02
CA ASP A 251 -20.97 12.94 16.03
C ASP A 251 -21.44 11.48 15.94
N GLY A 252 -20.50 10.53 15.84
CA GLY A 252 -20.79 9.11 15.67
C GLY A 252 -21.15 8.71 14.24
N ARG A 253 -20.92 9.58 13.25
CA ARG A 253 -21.22 9.31 11.84
C ARG A 253 -20.07 8.59 11.20
N ALA A 254 -20.33 7.50 10.50
CA ALA A 254 -19.29 6.82 9.74
C ALA A 254 -18.76 7.69 8.58
N LEU A 255 -17.45 7.75 8.44
CA LEU A 255 -16.80 8.42 7.33
C LEU A 255 -16.87 7.55 6.07
N THR A 256 -16.96 8.20 4.91
CA THR A 256 -16.96 7.57 3.59
C THR A 256 -15.95 8.25 2.66
N GLY A 257 -15.59 7.58 1.55
CA GLY A 257 -14.61 8.07 0.58
C GLY A 257 -13.18 8.09 1.12
N TRP A 258 -12.32 8.85 0.47
CA TRP A 258 -10.92 8.96 0.83
C TRP A 258 -10.70 9.67 2.16
N ARG A 259 -9.90 9.05 3.05
CA ARG A 259 -9.49 9.62 4.34
C ARG A 259 -8.03 9.28 4.63
N SER A 260 -7.39 10.13 5.43
CA SER A 260 -6.01 9.91 5.88
C SER A 260 -5.95 9.94 7.39
N PHE A 261 -5.31 8.94 7.98
CA PHE A 261 -5.10 8.82 9.43
C PHE A 261 -3.67 8.33 9.70
N ASN A 262 -2.94 9.00 10.58
CA ASN A 262 -1.62 8.59 11.03
C ASN A 262 -0.67 8.20 9.88
N GLY A 263 -0.64 9.00 8.80
CA GLY A 263 0.19 8.76 7.62
C GLY A 263 -0.33 7.68 6.65
N GLY A 264 -1.35 6.90 7.02
CA GLY A 264 -2.02 5.95 6.14
C GLY A 264 -3.19 6.59 5.39
N LYS A 265 -3.42 6.19 4.15
CA LYS A 265 -4.58 6.61 3.35
C LYS A 265 -5.54 5.44 3.19
N TYR A 266 -6.82 5.70 3.41
CA TYR A 266 -7.90 4.72 3.41
C TYR A 266 -9.00 5.16 2.44
N TYR A 267 -9.76 4.21 1.95
CA TYR A 267 -11.02 4.49 1.25
C TYR A 267 -12.14 3.72 1.93
N PHE A 268 -13.16 4.45 2.38
CA PHE A 268 -14.37 3.87 2.96
C PHE A 268 -15.47 3.87 1.90
N ASP A 269 -16.03 2.70 1.63
CA ASP A 269 -17.08 2.52 0.65
C ASP A 269 -18.31 3.39 1.00
N PRO A 270 -18.84 4.19 0.06
CA PRO A 270 -19.96 5.10 0.36
C PRO A 270 -21.25 4.38 0.77
N SER A 271 -21.45 3.13 0.37
CA SER A 271 -22.67 2.37 0.66
C SER A 271 -22.62 1.69 2.02
N THR A 272 -21.46 1.16 2.41
CA THR A 272 -21.27 0.37 3.63
C THR A 272 -20.52 1.10 4.73
N ALA A 273 -19.84 2.18 4.40
CA ALA A 273 -18.90 2.89 5.27
C ALA A 273 -17.75 2.00 5.80
N MET A 274 -17.46 0.88 5.15
CA MET A 274 -16.34 0.00 5.48
C MET A 274 -15.12 0.33 4.62
N SER A 275 -13.93 0.18 5.20
CA SER A 275 -12.68 0.35 4.48
C SER A 275 -12.48 -0.74 3.43
N LEU A 276 -11.91 -0.38 2.28
CA LEU A 276 -11.54 -1.34 1.26
C LEU A 276 -10.25 -2.07 1.62
N ARG A 277 -10.11 -3.29 1.11
CA ARG A 277 -8.92 -4.14 1.20
C ARG A 277 -8.64 -4.75 -0.17
N TRP A 278 -7.38 -5.15 -0.37
CA TRP A 278 -6.92 -5.81 -1.58
C TRP A 278 -7.03 -4.93 -2.83
N SER A 279 -7.04 -5.51 -3.99
CA SER A 279 -7.12 -4.80 -5.27
C SER A 279 -8.53 -4.27 -5.53
N GLN A 280 -8.66 -2.96 -5.73
CA GLN A 280 -9.96 -2.30 -5.92
C GLN A 280 -9.89 -1.29 -7.07
N LYS A 281 -10.92 -1.25 -7.89
CA LYS A 281 -11.03 -0.28 -8.98
C LYS A 281 -11.91 0.89 -8.57
N LEU A 282 -11.31 2.07 -8.41
CA LEU A 282 -12.00 3.31 -8.04
C LEU A 282 -11.81 4.34 -9.16
N ASP A 283 -12.89 4.92 -9.63
CA ASP A 283 -12.90 5.93 -10.71
C ASP A 283 -12.07 5.48 -11.94
N GLY A 284 -12.23 4.20 -12.34
CA GLY A 284 -11.54 3.61 -13.48
C GLY A 284 -10.08 3.23 -13.26
N ARG A 285 -9.52 3.42 -12.06
CA ARG A 285 -8.12 3.15 -11.72
C ARG A 285 -8.01 2.09 -10.65
N TRP A 286 -7.01 1.20 -10.74
CA TRP A 286 -6.72 0.19 -9.74
C TRP A 286 -5.90 0.77 -8.59
N TYR A 287 -6.26 0.37 -7.37
CA TYR A 287 -5.56 0.63 -6.12
C TYR A 287 -5.40 -0.67 -5.36
N TYR A 288 -4.38 -0.75 -4.54
CA TYR A 288 -4.21 -1.86 -3.62
C TYR A 288 -4.23 -1.37 -2.17
N PHE A 289 -5.01 -2.04 -1.33
CA PHE A 289 -5.09 -1.79 0.09
C PHE A 289 -4.56 -3.02 0.84
N ASP A 290 -3.69 -2.82 1.80
CA ASP A 290 -3.10 -3.90 2.59
C ASP A 290 -4.14 -4.56 3.53
N SER A 291 -3.70 -5.59 4.28
CA SER A 291 -4.55 -6.26 5.28
C SER A 291 -5.08 -5.35 6.38
N ALA A 292 -4.43 -4.21 6.62
CA ALA A 292 -4.89 -3.17 7.54
C ALA A 292 -5.75 -2.09 6.86
N SER A 293 -6.18 -2.32 5.59
CA SER A 293 -6.95 -1.39 4.76
C SER A 293 -6.21 -0.10 4.38
N ARG A 294 -4.89 -0.05 4.48
CA ARG A 294 -4.10 1.11 4.09
C ARG A 294 -3.74 1.02 2.61
N MET A 295 -3.94 2.12 1.88
CA MET A 295 -3.53 2.23 0.48
C MET A 295 -2.01 2.03 0.35
N THR A 296 -1.61 1.09 -0.50
CA THR A 296 -0.21 0.74 -0.75
C THR A 296 0.35 1.57 -1.91
N LYS A 297 1.67 1.78 -1.87
CA LYS A 297 2.49 2.40 -2.92
C LYS A 297 3.71 1.52 -3.15
N GLY A 298 4.34 1.64 -4.33
CA GLY A 298 5.49 0.82 -4.67
C GLY A 298 5.10 -0.52 -5.26
N ILE A 299 6.00 -1.50 -5.17
CA ILE A 299 5.82 -2.83 -5.73
C ILE A 299 5.02 -3.70 -4.76
N VAL A 300 3.94 -4.29 -5.25
CA VAL A 300 3.17 -5.33 -4.56
C VAL A 300 3.47 -6.67 -5.22
N THR A 301 3.87 -7.65 -4.42
CA THR A 301 4.08 -9.03 -4.88
C THR A 301 2.85 -9.87 -4.54
N TRP A 302 2.26 -10.51 -5.55
CA TRP A 302 1.08 -11.37 -5.41
C TRP A 302 1.44 -12.77 -4.93
N LYS A 303 0.46 -13.55 -4.50
CA LYS A 303 0.65 -14.94 -4.03
C LYS A 303 1.28 -15.87 -5.09
N ASP A 304 1.01 -15.61 -6.37
CA ASP A 304 1.59 -16.32 -7.51
C ASP A 304 3.01 -15.88 -7.87
N GLY A 305 3.57 -14.95 -7.11
CA GLY A 305 4.89 -14.36 -7.35
C GLY A 305 4.92 -13.22 -8.36
N THR A 306 3.82 -12.95 -9.07
CA THR A 306 3.75 -11.79 -9.98
C THR A 306 3.83 -10.47 -9.19
N LYS A 307 4.18 -9.39 -9.86
CA LYS A 307 4.33 -8.08 -9.23
C LYS A 307 3.51 -7.03 -9.97
N SER A 308 2.94 -6.07 -9.24
CA SER A 308 2.35 -4.84 -9.78
C SER A 308 2.99 -3.62 -9.12
N TYR A 309 2.95 -2.47 -9.80
CA TYR A 309 3.48 -1.23 -9.26
C TYR A 309 2.39 -0.18 -9.07
N TYR A 310 2.38 0.43 -7.90
CA TYR A 310 1.47 1.50 -7.52
C TYR A 310 2.25 2.81 -7.32
N ASP A 311 1.88 3.84 -8.08
CA ASP A 311 2.56 5.15 -8.09
C ASP A 311 2.46 5.89 -6.73
N SER A 312 3.06 7.07 -6.65
CA SER A 312 3.02 7.91 -5.44
C SER A 312 1.60 8.31 -4.98
N ARG A 313 0.61 8.18 -5.88
CA ARG A 313 -0.82 8.41 -5.60
C ARG A 313 -1.55 7.11 -5.27
N GLY A 314 -0.87 5.96 -5.28
CA GLY A 314 -1.41 4.63 -5.03
C GLY A 314 -2.14 4.02 -6.22
N ARG A 315 -1.96 4.53 -7.44
CA ARG A 315 -2.60 4.02 -8.67
C ARG A 315 -1.70 3.02 -9.34
N GLU A 316 -2.24 1.87 -9.74
CA GLU A 316 -1.52 0.93 -10.58
C GLU A 316 -1.10 1.59 -11.90
N THR A 317 0.13 1.37 -12.32
CA THR A 317 0.69 1.96 -13.53
C THR A 317 1.76 1.05 -14.14
N GLY A 318 1.94 1.16 -15.45
CA GLY A 318 3.00 0.50 -16.20
C GLY A 318 4.27 1.37 -16.35
N GLY A 319 5.24 0.84 -17.10
CA GLY A 319 6.47 1.49 -17.46
C GLY A 319 7.68 1.08 -16.62
N TRP A 320 8.76 1.79 -16.80
CA TRP A 320 10.03 1.55 -16.11
C TRP A 320 10.00 2.05 -14.66
N VAL A 321 10.42 1.20 -13.74
CA VAL A 321 10.48 1.50 -12.30
C VAL A 321 11.82 1.02 -11.74
N GLN A 322 12.46 1.88 -10.96
CA GLN A 322 13.63 1.50 -10.18
C GLN A 322 13.21 1.36 -8.69
N SER A 323 13.49 0.20 -8.11
CA SER A 323 13.26 -0.06 -6.70
C SER A 323 14.41 -0.92 -6.16
N ASP A 324 14.90 -0.56 -4.97
CA ASP A 324 15.99 -1.27 -4.28
C ASP A 324 17.22 -1.54 -5.13
N GLY A 325 17.54 -0.58 -6.04
CA GLY A 325 18.71 -0.66 -6.93
C GLY A 325 18.51 -1.50 -8.19
N ALA A 326 17.39 -2.19 -8.34
CA ALA A 326 17.03 -2.96 -9.53
C ALA A 326 16.03 -2.22 -10.41
N TRP A 327 16.07 -2.47 -11.71
CA TRP A 327 15.09 -1.98 -12.67
C TRP A 327 14.05 -3.05 -12.97
N TYR A 328 12.80 -2.62 -13.08
CA TYR A 328 11.63 -3.42 -13.45
C TYR A 328 10.90 -2.74 -14.60
N TYR A 329 10.17 -3.52 -15.38
CA TYR A 329 9.22 -2.98 -16.34
C TYR A 329 7.85 -3.60 -16.10
N PHE A 330 6.85 -2.76 -15.96
CA PHE A 330 5.45 -3.16 -15.80
C PHE A 330 4.71 -2.91 -17.11
N ASP A 331 4.01 -3.92 -17.61
CA ASP A 331 3.23 -3.81 -18.84
C ASP A 331 2.07 -2.84 -18.68
N TRP A 332 1.87 -1.97 -19.65
CA TRP A 332 0.82 -0.97 -19.61
C TRP A 332 -0.59 -1.53 -19.74
N SER A 333 -0.77 -2.74 -20.28
CA SER A 333 -2.07 -3.36 -20.54
C SER A 333 -2.66 -4.00 -19.30
N ASP A 334 -1.82 -4.63 -18.45
CA ASP A 334 -2.26 -5.42 -17.31
C ASP A 334 -1.62 -5.00 -15.98
N GLY A 335 -0.69 -4.02 -15.99
CA GLY A 335 -0.01 -3.51 -14.80
C GLY A 335 0.96 -4.51 -14.15
N LYS A 336 1.28 -5.64 -14.82
CA LYS A 336 2.16 -6.68 -14.29
C LYS A 336 3.61 -6.50 -14.70
N ALA A 337 4.52 -6.86 -13.80
CA ALA A 337 5.94 -6.92 -14.14
C ALA A 337 6.21 -7.99 -15.19
N VAL A 338 7.06 -7.66 -16.17
CA VAL A 338 7.45 -8.59 -17.22
C VAL A 338 8.64 -9.44 -16.81
N ARG A 339 8.75 -10.65 -17.35
CA ARG A 339 9.87 -11.59 -17.17
C ARG A 339 10.44 -12.03 -18.49
N TRP A 340 11.66 -12.55 -18.44
CA TRP A 340 12.36 -13.16 -19.56
C TRP A 340 12.67 -12.15 -20.67
N HIS A 341 12.75 -12.59 -21.88
CA HIS A 341 13.15 -11.81 -23.04
C HIS A 341 11.97 -10.97 -23.55
N GLN A 342 12.07 -9.64 -23.47
CA GLN A 342 11.01 -8.71 -23.81
C GLN A 342 11.49 -7.62 -24.77
N LYS A 343 10.64 -7.24 -25.72
CA LYS A 343 10.91 -6.12 -26.61
C LYS A 343 10.11 -4.89 -26.17
N ILE A 344 10.81 -3.87 -25.69
CA ILE A 344 10.24 -2.64 -25.16
C ILE A 344 10.80 -1.47 -25.97
N ASP A 345 9.95 -0.63 -26.54
CA ASP A 345 10.32 0.55 -27.34
C ASP A 345 11.36 0.23 -28.43
N GLY A 346 11.20 -0.92 -29.10
CA GLY A 346 12.07 -1.35 -30.19
C GLY A 346 13.37 -2.06 -29.78
N HIS A 347 13.71 -2.07 -28.49
CA HIS A 347 14.90 -2.70 -27.92
C HIS A 347 14.56 -3.97 -27.16
N TRP A 348 15.48 -4.96 -27.16
CA TRP A 348 15.34 -6.17 -26.40
C TRP A 348 15.98 -6.05 -25.03
N TYR A 349 15.30 -6.58 -24.03
CA TYR A 349 15.71 -6.66 -22.62
C TYR A 349 15.50 -8.07 -22.10
N TYR A 350 16.17 -8.41 -21.02
CA TYR A 350 15.93 -9.64 -20.29
C TYR A 350 15.66 -9.32 -18.81
N PHE A 351 14.62 -9.92 -18.27
CA PHE A 351 14.28 -9.83 -16.86
C PHE A 351 14.37 -11.23 -16.26
N ASP A 352 14.97 -11.35 -15.09
CA ASP A 352 15.14 -12.62 -14.40
C ASP A 352 13.84 -13.16 -13.78
N SER A 353 13.94 -14.26 -13.02
CA SER A 353 12.82 -14.87 -12.30
C SER A 353 12.18 -13.92 -11.26
N ASP A 354 12.94 -12.98 -10.73
CA ASP A 354 12.50 -11.97 -9.79
C ASP A 354 12.00 -10.69 -10.45
N TYR A 355 11.85 -10.70 -11.79
CA TYR A 355 11.43 -9.59 -12.64
C TYR A 355 12.44 -8.43 -12.71
N GLN A 356 13.69 -8.65 -12.28
CA GLN A 356 14.73 -7.64 -12.31
C GLN A 356 15.40 -7.61 -13.68
N MET A 357 15.60 -6.41 -14.21
CA MET A 357 16.29 -6.21 -15.48
C MET A 357 17.74 -6.69 -15.38
N HIS A 358 18.10 -7.60 -16.26
CA HIS A 358 19.45 -8.14 -16.36
C HIS A 358 20.39 -7.17 -17.08
N THR A 359 21.63 -7.13 -16.61
CA THR A 359 22.75 -6.42 -17.26
C THR A 359 24.00 -7.32 -17.28
N GLY A 360 24.85 -7.11 -18.26
CA GLY A 360 26.05 -7.93 -18.42
C GLY A 360 25.81 -9.20 -19.25
N TRP A 361 26.63 -10.22 -19.01
CA TRP A 361 26.57 -11.48 -19.76
C TRP A 361 25.50 -12.41 -19.21
N LEU A 362 24.65 -12.90 -20.09
CA LEU A 362 23.67 -13.95 -19.82
C LEU A 362 24.07 -15.20 -20.61
N LYS A 363 24.20 -16.33 -19.91
CA LYS A 363 24.35 -17.64 -20.54
C LYS A 363 22.98 -18.28 -20.70
N TRP A 364 22.65 -18.75 -21.89
CA TRP A 364 21.40 -19.45 -22.12
C TRP A 364 21.48 -20.91 -21.68
N ASP A 365 20.45 -21.38 -20.98
CA ASP A 365 20.39 -22.76 -20.49
C ASP A 365 20.32 -23.77 -21.64
N GLY A 366 21.02 -24.91 -21.45
CA GLY A 366 21.02 -26.01 -22.40
C GLY A 366 21.85 -25.79 -23.68
N VAL A 367 22.38 -24.59 -23.90
CA VAL A 367 23.18 -24.24 -25.08
C VAL A 367 24.45 -23.50 -24.71
N GLN A 368 25.51 -23.64 -25.55
CA GLN A 368 26.75 -22.87 -25.39
C GLN A 368 26.63 -21.53 -26.13
N LYS A 369 25.68 -20.72 -25.71
CA LYS A 369 25.42 -19.38 -26.25
C LYS A 369 25.28 -18.38 -25.14
N TRP A 370 25.66 -17.13 -25.42
CA TRP A 370 25.62 -16.00 -24.50
C TRP A 370 25.00 -14.79 -25.18
N SER A 371 24.24 -14.02 -24.45
CA SER A 371 23.85 -12.65 -24.81
C SER A 371 24.53 -11.66 -23.88
N TYR A 372 24.66 -10.43 -24.33
CA TYR A 372 25.15 -9.33 -23.51
C TYR A 372 24.12 -8.23 -23.44
N PHE A 373 23.88 -7.76 -22.22
CA PHE A 373 22.97 -6.65 -21.97
C PHE A 373 23.77 -5.48 -21.39
N TYR A 374 23.69 -4.32 -22.04
CA TYR A 374 24.38 -3.13 -21.58
C TYR A 374 23.85 -2.67 -20.20
N SER A 375 24.51 -1.70 -19.60
CA SER A 375 24.10 -1.14 -18.28
C SER A 375 22.70 -0.52 -18.27
N ASN A 376 22.20 -0.11 -19.45
CA ASN A 376 20.83 0.35 -19.65
C ASN A 376 19.84 -0.81 -19.92
N GLY A 377 20.29 -2.06 -19.85
CA GLY A 377 19.50 -3.27 -20.06
C GLY A 377 19.29 -3.67 -21.52
N GLN A 378 19.71 -2.86 -22.50
CA GLN A 378 19.52 -3.18 -23.91
C GLN A 378 20.44 -4.33 -24.35
N GLN A 379 19.91 -5.28 -25.13
CA GLN A 379 20.66 -6.40 -25.66
C GLN A 379 21.60 -5.96 -26.79
N ALA A 380 22.80 -6.55 -26.83
CA ALA A 380 23.80 -6.33 -27.87
C ALA A 380 23.51 -7.15 -29.14
N PHE A 381 23.75 -6.55 -30.31
CA PHE A 381 23.61 -7.18 -31.62
C PHE A 381 24.81 -6.84 -32.49
N GLY A 382 25.09 -7.69 -33.50
CA GLY A 382 26.15 -7.47 -34.47
C GLY A 382 27.55 -7.54 -33.82
N THR A 383 28.52 -6.79 -34.38
CA THR A 383 29.88 -6.78 -33.85
C THR A 383 30.02 -5.77 -32.73
N GLN A 384 30.41 -6.23 -31.53
CA GLN A 384 30.63 -5.42 -30.32
C GLN A 384 32.02 -5.68 -29.74
N ILE A 385 32.58 -4.66 -29.10
CA ILE A 385 33.80 -4.78 -28.28
C ILE A 385 33.40 -4.65 -26.81
N ILE A 386 33.52 -5.74 -26.08
CA ILE A 386 33.12 -5.82 -24.68
C ILE A 386 34.34 -6.28 -23.85
N GLY A 387 34.74 -5.45 -22.89
CA GLY A 387 35.94 -5.74 -22.09
C GLY A 387 37.24 -5.80 -22.90
N GLY A 388 37.32 -5.09 -24.02
CA GLY A 388 38.46 -5.12 -24.93
C GLY A 388 38.47 -6.29 -25.91
N TYR A 389 37.49 -7.19 -25.86
CA TYR A 389 37.36 -8.38 -26.71
C TYR A 389 36.23 -8.19 -27.73
N ARG A 390 36.48 -8.63 -28.97
CA ARG A 390 35.50 -8.57 -30.04
C ARG A 390 34.56 -9.76 -29.99
N TYR A 391 33.26 -9.49 -29.95
CA TYR A 391 32.19 -10.46 -30.06
C TYR A 391 31.31 -10.18 -31.25
N VAL A 392 30.76 -11.22 -31.86
CA VAL A 392 29.77 -11.11 -32.95
C VAL A 392 28.50 -11.78 -32.47
N PHE A 393 27.46 -10.99 -32.32
CA PHE A 393 26.13 -11.43 -31.97
C PHE A 393 25.28 -11.60 -33.24
N ASP A 394 24.50 -12.66 -33.29
CA ASP A 394 23.58 -12.97 -34.38
C ASP A 394 22.30 -12.08 -34.34
N SER A 395 21.34 -12.40 -35.23
CA SER A 395 20.05 -11.70 -35.29
C SER A 395 19.17 -11.87 -34.00
N ASN A 396 19.48 -12.86 -33.17
CA ASN A 396 18.83 -13.08 -31.90
C ASN A 396 19.60 -12.38 -30.74
N GLY A 397 20.71 -11.71 -31.05
CA GLY A 397 21.57 -11.13 -30.01
C GLY A 397 22.37 -12.17 -29.25
N GLU A 398 22.69 -13.31 -29.88
CA GLU A 398 23.43 -14.42 -29.27
C GLU A 398 24.81 -14.59 -29.88
N THR A 399 25.78 -15.00 -29.08
CA THR A 399 27.12 -15.37 -29.52
C THR A 399 27.54 -16.73 -28.96
N SER A 400 28.26 -17.53 -29.75
CA SER A 400 28.91 -18.76 -29.28
C SER A 400 30.31 -18.50 -28.70
N THR A 401 30.82 -17.28 -28.80
CA THR A 401 32.12 -16.91 -28.22
C THR A 401 31.97 -16.76 -26.71
N LYS A 402 32.67 -17.62 -25.96
CA LYS A 402 32.63 -17.59 -24.48
C LYS A 402 33.11 -16.23 -23.93
N PRO A 403 32.36 -15.60 -23.02
CA PRO A 403 32.78 -14.34 -22.40
C PRO A 403 34.09 -14.46 -21.63
N VAL A 404 34.90 -13.41 -21.72
CA VAL A 404 36.06 -13.24 -20.85
C VAL A 404 35.57 -12.57 -19.56
N THR A 405 35.82 -13.20 -18.44
CA THR A 405 35.43 -12.67 -17.11
C THR A 405 36.38 -11.55 -16.73
N LEU A 406 35.86 -10.35 -16.51
CA LEU A 406 36.62 -9.21 -16.01
C LEU A 406 36.93 -9.42 -14.50
N PRO A 407 38.12 -9.00 -14.01
CA PRO A 407 38.40 -8.91 -12.59
C PRO A 407 37.35 -8.04 -11.86
N ALA A 408 36.98 -8.39 -10.64
CA ALA A 408 35.92 -7.69 -9.89
C ALA A 408 36.14 -6.17 -9.78
N GLY A 409 37.40 -5.73 -9.58
CA GLY A 409 37.74 -4.30 -9.53
C GLY A 409 37.53 -3.57 -10.86
N GLN A 410 37.79 -4.22 -11.97
CA GLN A 410 37.55 -3.70 -13.32
C GLN A 410 36.06 -3.60 -13.62
N LEU A 411 35.29 -4.63 -13.26
CA LEU A 411 33.84 -4.65 -13.40
C LEU A 411 33.19 -3.54 -12.58
N ALA A 412 33.59 -3.35 -11.32
CA ALA A 412 33.10 -2.28 -10.46
C ALA A 412 33.39 -0.88 -11.03
N MET A 413 34.58 -0.67 -11.58
CA MET A 413 34.95 0.60 -12.21
C MET A 413 34.19 0.83 -13.51
N TRP A 414 33.96 -0.21 -14.30
CA TRP A 414 33.16 -0.15 -15.51
C TRP A 414 31.69 0.22 -15.21
N ASN A 415 31.05 -0.44 -14.23
CA ASN A 415 29.70 -0.10 -13.78
C ASN A 415 29.61 1.36 -13.31
N LYS A 416 30.66 1.84 -12.61
CA LYS A 416 30.73 3.25 -12.20
C LYS A 416 30.82 4.20 -13.38
N ALA A 417 31.55 3.87 -14.44
CA ALA A 417 31.68 4.69 -15.64
C ALA A 417 30.32 4.97 -16.30
N GLN A 418 29.37 4.02 -16.23
CA GLN A 418 28.04 4.16 -16.83
C GLN A 418 27.22 5.33 -16.25
N ASN A 419 27.60 5.89 -15.09
CA ASN A 419 26.89 7.02 -14.49
C ASN A 419 27.35 8.39 -15.03
N TYR A 420 28.27 8.42 -15.99
CA TYR A 420 28.89 9.66 -16.44
C TYR A 420 28.78 9.83 -17.97
N TYR A 421 28.69 11.10 -18.38
CA TYR A 421 28.83 11.48 -19.78
C TYR A 421 30.24 11.98 -20.07
N SER A 422 30.66 11.96 -21.33
CA SER A 422 31.88 12.63 -21.81
C SER A 422 31.58 13.32 -23.15
N ASN A 423 32.29 14.42 -23.44
CA ASN A 423 32.20 15.14 -24.70
C ASN A 423 32.96 14.46 -25.86
N THR A 424 33.62 13.34 -25.57
CA THR A 424 34.36 12.53 -26.53
C THR A 424 33.90 11.07 -26.44
N ASN A 425 34.40 10.23 -27.37
CA ASN A 425 34.14 8.79 -27.32
C ASN A 425 34.99 8.03 -26.29
N TYR A 426 35.56 8.74 -25.32
CA TYR A 426 36.32 8.16 -24.18
C TYR A 426 35.91 8.77 -22.85
N ILE A 427 36.09 7.98 -21.80
CA ILE A 427 36.07 8.43 -20.40
C ILE A 427 37.19 7.73 -19.63
N ILE A 428 37.80 8.42 -18.68
CA ILE A 428 38.84 7.87 -17.79
C ILE A 428 38.33 7.91 -16.35
N LEU A 429 38.48 6.80 -15.63
CA LEU A 429 38.21 6.72 -14.19
C LEU A 429 39.51 6.48 -13.42
N VAL A 430 39.71 7.18 -12.32
CA VAL A 430 40.83 7.01 -11.39
C VAL A 430 40.28 6.64 -10.03
N ASN A 431 40.62 5.45 -9.53
CA ASN A 431 40.27 5.01 -8.19
C ASN A 431 41.51 5.17 -7.26
N SER A 432 41.48 6.21 -6.41
CA SER A 432 42.59 6.52 -5.50
C SER A 432 42.72 5.50 -4.35
N ARG A 433 41.68 4.74 -4.04
CA ARG A 433 41.72 3.69 -2.99
C ARG A 433 42.43 2.43 -3.46
N THR A 434 42.15 2.00 -4.69
CA THR A 434 42.70 0.76 -5.27
C THR A 434 43.89 1.01 -6.19
N HIS A 435 44.25 2.28 -6.40
CA HIS A 435 45.35 2.73 -7.27
C HIS A 435 45.23 2.14 -8.69
N LYS A 436 44.02 2.28 -9.27
CA LYS A 436 43.70 1.81 -10.62
C LYS A 436 43.19 2.94 -11.51
N VAL A 437 43.56 2.87 -12.78
CA VAL A 437 43.03 3.70 -13.84
C VAL A 437 42.28 2.80 -14.82
N GLY A 438 41.04 3.13 -15.11
CA GLY A 438 40.25 2.52 -16.18
C GLY A 438 40.05 3.50 -17.32
N VAL A 439 40.26 3.04 -18.53
CA VAL A 439 39.92 3.77 -19.76
C VAL A 439 38.78 3.05 -20.45
N PHE A 440 37.74 3.78 -20.78
CA PHE A 440 36.54 3.25 -21.42
C PHE A 440 36.28 4.01 -22.73
N ARG A 441 35.73 3.30 -23.72
CA ARG A 441 35.37 3.83 -25.02
C ARG A 441 33.89 3.58 -25.29
N GLY A 442 33.20 4.51 -25.98
CA GLY A 442 31.79 4.37 -26.32
C GLY A 442 31.09 5.71 -26.43
N SER A 443 29.88 5.77 -25.91
CA SER A 443 29.09 7.00 -25.78
C SER A 443 28.67 7.18 -24.30
N SER A 444 28.22 8.37 -23.99
CA SER A 444 27.76 8.71 -22.63
C SER A 444 26.73 7.68 -22.14
N TYR A 445 26.95 7.18 -20.92
CA TYR A 445 26.14 6.15 -20.27
C TYR A 445 26.16 4.75 -20.94
N ASN A 446 27.06 4.56 -21.94
CA ASN A 446 27.25 3.29 -22.64
C ASN A 446 28.73 3.09 -22.96
N TRP A 447 29.50 2.86 -21.91
CA TRP A 447 30.96 2.76 -21.97
C TRP A 447 31.40 1.30 -21.92
N GLU A 448 32.33 0.92 -22.83
CA GLU A 448 32.98 -0.38 -22.83
C GLU A 448 34.43 -0.26 -22.37
N PRO A 449 34.96 -1.20 -21.54
CA PRO A 449 36.31 -1.12 -21.02
C PRO A 449 37.34 -1.34 -22.14
N VAL A 450 38.37 -0.47 -22.16
CA VAL A 450 39.52 -0.58 -23.06
C VAL A 450 40.75 -1.03 -22.27
N TRP A 451 41.02 -0.34 -21.16
CA TRP A 451 42.19 -0.59 -20.31
C TRP A 451 41.85 -0.53 -18.84
N TYR A 452 42.63 -1.26 -18.06
CA TYR A 452 42.57 -1.25 -16.60
C TYR A 452 43.98 -1.47 -16.04
N TRP A 453 44.59 -0.39 -15.55
CA TRP A 453 46.01 -0.37 -15.18
C TRP A 453 46.22 -0.04 -13.71
N ASP A 454 47.37 -0.51 -13.16
CA ASP A 454 47.90 0.01 -11.92
C ASP A 454 48.42 1.45 -12.11
N CYS A 455 48.24 2.26 -11.10
CA CYS A 455 48.77 3.64 -11.06
C CYS A 455 49.29 3.97 -9.69
N THR A 456 50.13 5.01 -9.62
CA THR A 456 50.48 5.66 -8.35
C THR A 456 49.69 6.94 -8.25
N THR A 457 48.97 7.11 -7.14
CA THR A 457 48.19 8.32 -6.84
C THR A 457 48.88 9.15 -5.79
N GLY A 458 48.34 10.33 -5.47
CA GLY A 458 48.89 11.25 -4.50
C GLY A 458 49.07 10.65 -3.11
N ALA A 459 50.17 10.98 -2.44
CA ALA A 459 50.41 10.64 -1.04
C ALA A 459 49.35 11.29 -0.14
N PRO A 460 49.13 10.79 1.10
CA PRO A 460 48.15 11.39 2.02
C PRO A 460 48.34 12.88 2.27
N SER A 461 49.60 13.39 2.22
CA SER A 461 49.96 14.80 2.36
C SER A 461 49.67 15.66 1.11
N SER A 462 49.51 15.03 -0.04
CA SER A 462 49.23 15.66 -1.34
C SER A 462 48.37 14.74 -2.22
N PRO A 463 47.08 14.53 -1.84
CA PRO A 463 46.26 13.54 -2.48
C PRO A 463 45.88 13.92 -3.92
N THR A 464 45.66 12.91 -4.75
CA THR A 464 45.05 13.14 -6.07
C THR A 464 43.67 13.74 -5.88
N VAL A 465 43.41 14.83 -6.59
CA VAL A 465 42.11 15.54 -6.53
C VAL A 465 40.97 14.62 -6.88
N LYS A 466 39.88 14.67 -6.09
CA LYS A 466 38.63 13.92 -6.34
C LYS A 466 37.61 14.83 -7.01
N GLY A 467 36.87 14.29 -7.92
CA GLY A 467 35.83 15.02 -8.67
C GLY A 467 35.77 14.63 -10.13
N THR A 468 35.12 15.48 -10.90
CA THR A 468 34.92 15.30 -12.33
C THR A 468 35.63 16.43 -13.09
N PHE A 469 36.52 16.04 -13.98
CA PHE A 469 37.43 16.95 -14.70
C PHE A 469 37.40 16.63 -16.19
N THR A 470 38.24 17.35 -16.96
CA THR A 470 38.38 17.12 -18.40
C THR A 470 39.84 17.17 -18.83
N VAL A 471 40.22 16.32 -19.77
CA VAL A 471 41.54 16.30 -20.39
C VAL A 471 41.81 17.64 -21.08
N GLY A 472 42.92 18.25 -20.70
CA GLY A 472 43.40 19.53 -21.23
C GLY A 472 44.64 19.41 -22.12
N SER A 473 45.70 20.09 -21.71
CA SER A 473 46.98 20.13 -22.42
C SER A 473 47.80 18.85 -22.26
N ARG A 474 48.78 18.64 -23.10
CA ARG A 474 49.70 17.51 -23.05
C ARG A 474 51.07 17.87 -23.53
N GLY A 475 52.06 17.15 -23.12
CA GLY A 475 53.42 17.32 -23.59
C GLY A 475 54.27 16.07 -23.45
N LYS A 476 55.45 16.08 -24.06
CA LYS A 476 56.29 14.92 -24.20
C LYS A 476 56.99 14.56 -22.87
N SER A 477 57.50 15.53 -22.15
CA SER A 477 58.21 15.29 -20.89
C SER A 477 58.26 16.55 -20.01
N PHE A 478 58.53 16.33 -18.73
CA PHE A 478 58.83 17.35 -17.73
C PHE A 478 59.65 16.75 -16.58
N GLY A 479 60.24 17.59 -15.74
CA GLY A 479 60.95 17.22 -14.50
C GLY A 479 62.25 18.01 -14.34
N SER A 480 62.77 18.02 -13.08
CA SER A 480 64.09 18.54 -12.70
C SER A 480 64.69 17.54 -11.72
N GLY A 481 65.90 16.99 -12.05
CA GLY A 481 66.50 15.88 -11.32
C GLY A 481 65.85 14.50 -11.61
N TYR A 482 64.80 14.47 -12.43
CA TYR A 482 64.12 13.28 -12.97
C TYR A 482 63.44 13.63 -14.29
N THR A 483 62.90 12.63 -15.03
CA THR A 483 62.06 12.87 -16.19
C THR A 483 60.77 12.04 -16.09
N CYS A 484 59.64 12.73 -16.25
CA CYS A 484 58.34 12.12 -16.49
C CYS A 484 57.96 12.25 -17.95
N TRP A 485 57.51 11.16 -18.57
CA TRP A 485 57.19 11.13 -20.01
C TRP A 485 55.68 11.12 -20.27
N TYR A 486 55.28 11.65 -21.40
CA TYR A 486 53.92 11.58 -21.97
C TYR A 486 52.82 12.11 -21.02
N TRP A 487 53.03 13.36 -20.52
CA TRP A 487 52.05 13.92 -19.61
C TRP A 487 50.79 14.40 -20.31
N THR A 488 49.64 14.16 -19.67
CA THR A 488 48.32 14.60 -20.10
C THR A 488 47.60 15.21 -18.88
N GLN A 489 47.32 16.51 -18.96
CA GLN A 489 46.64 17.25 -17.91
C GLN A 489 45.16 16.88 -17.85
N PHE A 490 44.62 16.78 -16.64
CA PHE A 490 43.18 16.63 -16.45
C PHE A 490 42.59 17.70 -15.49
N TYR A 491 43.37 18.35 -14.66
CA TYR A 491 42.97 19.48 -13.81
C TYR A 491 44.18 20.23 -13.25
N GLY A 492 44.23 21.56 -13.36
CA GLY A 492 45.33 22.35 -12.83
C GLY A 492 46.71 21.73 -13.09
N ASN A 493 47.44 21.41 -12.05
CA ASN A 493 48.76 20.73 -12.11
C ASN A 493 48.64 19.21 -11.99
N TYR A 494 47.43 18.63 -12.00
CA TYR A 494 47.23 17.20 -11.95
C TYR A 494 47.30 16.59 -13.33
N LEU A 495 48.25 15.67 -13.50
CA LEU A 495 48.59 15.06 -14.79
C LEU A 495 48.55 13.54 -14.71
N PHE A 496 48.21 12.88 -15.79
CA PHE A 496 48.64 11.52 -16.12
C PHE A 496 50.05 11.60 -16.70
N HIS A 497 50.99 10.82 -16.25
CA HIS A 497 52.36 10.74 -16.81
C HIS A 497 53.04 9.42 -16.44
N SER A 498 54.20 9.14 -17.03
CA SER A 498 54.95 7.95 -16.69
C SER A 498 55.43 7.94 -15.23
N VAL A 499 55.83 6.80 -14.71
CA VAL A 499 56.75 6.72 -13.55
C VAL A 499 57.98 7.57 -13.76
N LEU A 500 58.78 7.81 -12.72
CA LEU A 500 59.93 8.68 -12.77
C LEU A 500 61.13 7.93 -13.38
N TYR A 501 61.77 8.58 -14.34
CA TYR A 501 63.02 8.12 -14.96
C TYR A 501 64.17 9.04 -14.60
N GLN A 502 65.41 8.53 -14.69
CA GLN A 502 66.62 9.34 -14.64
C GLN A 502 66.53 10.50 -15.68
N PRO A 503 67.16 11.64 -15.46
CA PRO A 503 67.10 12.78 -16.33
C PRO A 503 67.38 12.42 -17.81
N GLY A 504 66.36 12.67 -18.68
CA GLY A 504 66.41 12.40 -20.15
C GLY A 504 66.32 10.93 -20.55
N SER A 505 66.32 9.95 -19.63
CA SER A 505 66.23 8.53 -19.94
C SER A 505 64.82 8.07 -20.13
N MET A 506 64.59 7.09 -21.04
CA MET A 506 63.37 6.33 -21.21
C MET A 506 63.51 4.86 -20.74
N SER A 507 64.71 4.45 -20.35
CA SER A 507 65.00 3.07 -19.99
C SER A 507 65.44 2.91 -18.52
N HIS A 508 66.03 3.95 -17.89
CA HIS A 508 66.51 3.90 -16.54
C HIS A 508 65.48 4.54 -15.59
N ILE A 509 64.70 3.66 -14.93
CA ILE A 509 63.68 4.04 -13.95
C ILE A 509 64.31 4.53 -12.67
N GLN A 510 63.92 5.71 -12.15
CA GLN A 510 64.33 6.23 -10.86
C GLN A 510 63.32 5.86 -9.74
N ASP A 511 62.02 5.97 -10.00
CA ASP A 511 60.96 5.53 -9.11
C ASP A 511 59.83 4.92 -9.96
N GLY A 512 59.76 3.61 -9.98
CA GLY A 512 58.80 2.82 -10.79
C GLY A 512 57.61 2.27 -10.01
N ARG A 513 57.41 2.69 -8.75
CA ARG A 513 56.32 2.15 -7.90
C ARG A 513 54.96 2.47 -8.47
N LEU A 514 54.14 1.41 -8.64
CA LEU A 514 52.73 1.50 -9.01
C LEU A 514 51.88 0.79 -7.94
N GLY A 515 50.57 1.02 -7.93
CA GLY A 515 49.62 0.43 -6.98
C GLY A 515 49.65 1.03 -5.59
N ILE A 516 50.24 2.23 -5.40
CA ILE A 516 50.41 2.87 -4.10
C ILE A 516 50.08 4.37 -4.13
N SER A 517 49.98 4.98 -2.95
CA SER A 517 49.91 6.44 -2.76
C SER A 517 51.31 6.99 -2.51
N ALA A 518 51.97 7.58 -3.51
CA ALA A 518 53.34 8.08 -3.37
C ALA A 518 53.67 9.30 -4.25
N SER A 519 52.75 9.84 -5.05
CA SER A 519 52.96 11.00 -5.88
C SER A 519 52.62 12.31 -5.14
N HIS A 520 52.96 13.47 -5.72
CA HIS A 520 52.54 14.80 -5.28
C HIS A 520 51.15 15.19 -5.86
N GLY A 521 50.26 14.20 -6.10
CA GLY A 521 48.92 14.41 -6.59
C GLY A 521 48.69 13.94 -8.02
N CYS A 522 49.72 13.88 -8.88
CA CYS A 522 49.62 13.34 -10.22
C CYS A 522 49.33 11.82 -10.22
N VAL A 523 48.83 11.31 -11.34
CA VAL A 523 48.60 9.89 -11.57
C VAL A 523 49.74 9.33 -12.41
N ARG A 524 50.67 8.60 -11.76
CA ARG A 524 51.81 7.95 -12.41
C ARG A 524 51.36 6.60 -13.01
N LEU A 525 51.82 6.30 -14.19
CA LEU A 525 51.52 5.12 -14.96
C LEU A 525 52.81 4.48 -15.48
N ASP A 526 52.74 3.24 -15.91
CA ASP A 526 53.77 2.71 -16.80
C ASP A 526 53.92 3.60 -18.03
N ILE A 527 55.14 3.68 -18.60
CA ILE A 527 55.44 4.61 -19.71
C ILE A 527 54.56 4.32 -20.96
N GLU A 528 54.27 3.05 -21.25
CA GLU A 528 53.43 2.68 -22.37
C GLU A 528 51.97 3.05 -22.12
N CYS A 529 51.49 2.93 -20.88
CA CYS A 529 50.14 3.36 -20.49
C CYS A 529 50.00 4.90 -20.59
N ALA A 530 51.01 5.65 -20.11
CA ALA A 530 51.06 7.10 -20.24
C ALA A 530 51.12 7.54 -21.72
N ARG A 531 51.97 6.85 -22.55
CA ARG A 531 52.09 7.07 -23.99
C ARG A 531 50.76 6.80 -24.68
N TRP A 532 50.05 5.74 -24.29
CA TRP A 532 48.76 5.41 -24.86
C TRP A 532 47.74 6.52 -24.61
N ILE A 533 47.59 7.01 -23.33
CA ILE A 533 46.73 8.15 -23.01
C ILE A 533 47.12 9.39 -23.84
N TYR A 534 48.39 9.72 -23.87
CA TYR A 534 48.91 10.85 -24.60
C TYR A 534 48.52 10.82 -26.09
N ASN A 535 48.61 9.66 -26.75
CA ASN A 535 48.36 9.50 -28.17
C ASN A 535 46.88 9.37 -28.52
N ASN A 536 46.04 8.74 -27.67
CA ASN A 536 44.72 8.26 -28.05
C ASN A 536 43.58 9.05 -27.40
N ILE A 537 43.80 9.70 -26.26
CA ILE A 537 42.70 10.36 -25.56
C ILE A 537 42.52 11.81 -26.05
N PRO A 538 41.35 12.17 -26.61
CA PRO A 538 41.12 13.53 -27.10
C PRO A 538 41.04 14.56 -25.93
N ARG A 539 41.39 15.81 -26.24
CA ARG A 539 41.10 16.95 -25.38
C ARG A 539 39.58 17.04 -25.12
N GLY A 540 39.16 17.37 -23.89
CA GLY A 540 37.75 17.42 -23.53
C GLY A 540 37.18 16.09 -23.01
N THR A 541 37.97 14.99 -23.06
CA THR A 541 37.59 13.70 -22.46
C THR A 541 37.36 13.85 -20.98
N ARG A 542 36.26 13.32 -20.47
CA ARG A 542 35.93 13.34 -19.05
C ARG A 542 36.88 12.45 -18.24
N VAL A 543 37.33 12.97 -17.10
CA VAL A 543 38.10 12.22 -16.09
C VAL A 543 37.32 12.26 -14.79
N VAL A 544 37.05 11.09 -14.21
CA VAL A 544 36.39 10.95 -12.89
C VAL A 544 37.39 10.36 -11.90
N SER A 545 37.78 11.14 -10.91
CA SER A 545 38.70 10.73 -9.84
C SER A 545 37.93 10.58 -8.52
N TYR A 546 38.06 9.44 -7.82
CA TYR A 546 37.29 9.13 -6.60
C TYR A 546 38.05 8.29 -5.58
#